data_baa666f9847e18a56b893a5181cc549c
#
_entry.id   baa666f9847e18a56b893a5181cc549c
#
_cell.length_a   1.000
_cell.length_b   1.000
_cell.length_c   1.000
_cell.angle_alpha   90.00
_cell.angle_beta   90.00
_cell.angle_gamma   90.00
#
_symmetry.space_group_name_H-M   'P 1'
#
loop_
_entity.id
_entity.type
_entity.pdbx_description
1 polymer ?
#
loop_
_entity_poly.entity_id
_entity_poly.type
_entity_poly.pdbx_seq_one_letter_code
_entity_poly.pdbx_strand_id
1 'polypeptide(L)'
;MLDARQLEAFSAVVEHGGFGPAAQALTLTLPAVSVRIKALEDGLGQRLLVRGKRVRATAAGQALLAHVKQVQMMEADVLSGLKAGAAGDAGPRAWQSLSVAINADSVASWFLPGVAPLLQRHRLLLDIVIDDQDHTHDALKSGEVMGCVSTLSKAMRGCVAEPLGAMRYRCVAAPALAQRCRTATGKVSVHRLLSWPAVIFNRKDALQDAFLAQHFGLQQPNYPRHFVPAIDAFEAAIALGLGWGMVPEQQLVGRTDMEEVLPGATVDVVLYWQHWARESASAQRLTQAVKAAAAQHLRPT
;
A
#
# COMPACT_ATOMS: atom_id res chain seq x y z
N MET A 1 -23.14 -6.37 -24.78
CA MET A 1 -22.53 -5.20 -24.13
C MET A 1 -23.02 -5.20 -22.69
N LEU A 2 -22.16 -4.95 -21.70
CA LEU A 2 -22.57 -4.87 -20.30
C LEU A 2 -23.42 -3.60 -20.09
N ASP A 3 -24.52 -3.74 -19.34
CA ASP A 3 -25.41 -2.61 -19.04
C ASP A 3 -24.85 -1.79 -17.88
N ALA A 4 -24.66 -0.48 -18.08
CA ALA A 4 -24.07 0.41 -17.07
C ALA A 4 -24.89 0.46 -15.76
N ARG A 5 -26.21 0.36 -15.82
CA ARG A 5 -27.09 0.36 -14.64
C ARG A 5 -26.96 -0.92 -13.83
N GLN A 6 -26.70 -2.04 -14.51
CA GLN A 6 -26.42 -3.33 -13.84
C GLN A 6 -25.06 -3.31 -13.15
N LEU A 7 -24.03 -2.75 -13.81
CA LEU A 7 -22.70 -2.60 -13.24
C LEU A 7 -22.69 -1.66 -12.03
N GLU A 8 -23.41 -0.55 -12.11
CA GLU A 8 -23.59 0.40 -11.00
C GLU A 8 -24.26 -0.29 -9.80
N ALA A 9 -25.35 -1.03 -10.02
CA ALA A 9 -26.02 -1.77 -8.96
C ALA A 9 -25.10 -2.84 -8.34
N PHE A 10 -24.30 -3.51 -9.15
CA PHE A 10 -23.32 -4.51 -8.68
C PHE A 10 -22.23 -3.88 -7.81
N SER A 11 -21.61 -2.78 -8.27
CA SER A 11 -20.60 -2.05 -7.51
C SER A 11 -21.15 -1.58 -6.16
N ALA A 12 -22.33 -0.95 -6.16
CA ALA A 12 -22.98 -0.47 -4.95
C ALA A 12 -23.28 -1.60 -3.94
N VAL A 13 -23.74 -2.78 -4.40
CA VAL A 13 -24.02 -3.91 -3.51
C VAL A 13 -22.75 -4.43 -2.84
N VAL A 14 -21.62 -4.46 -3.53
CA VAL A 14 -20.33 -4.87 -2.96
C VAL A 14 -19.80 -3.82 -2.00
N GLU A 15 -19.80 -2.55 -2.38
CA GLU A 15 -19.28 -1.42 -1.58
C GLU A 15 -20.04 -1.26 -0.27
N HIS A 16 -21.37 -1.29 -0.34
CA HIS A 16 -22.21 -1.13 0.85
C HIS A 16 -22.47 -2.44 1.61
N GLY A 17 -21.95 -3.56 1.10
CA GLY A 17 -22.00 -4.88 1.74
C GLY A 17 -23.40 -5.50 1.78
N GLY A 18 -24.36 -4.99 0.99
CA GLY A 18 -25.72 -5.52 0.97
C GLY A 18 -26.68 -4.82 -0.01
N PHE A 19 -27.75 -5.53 -0.35
CA PHE A 19 -28.76 -5.03 -1.31
C PHE A 19 -29.58 -3.84 -0.77
N GLY A 20 -29.92 -3.85 0.52
CA GLY A 20 -30.67 -2.76 1.15
C GLY A 20 -29.89 -1.44 1.21
N PRO A 21 -28.68 -1.42 1.78
CA PRO A 21 -27.80 -0.23 1.75
C PRO A 21 -27.50 0.27 0.33
N ALA A 22 -27.27 -0.63 -0.62
CA ALA A 22 -27.07 -0.26 -2.03
C ALA A 22 -28.30 0.40 -2.66
N ALA A 23 -29.50 -0.11 -2.35
CA ALA A 23 -30.76 0.47 -2.83
C ALA A 23 -30.94 1.90 -2.31
N GLN A 24 -30.62 2.16 -1.05
CA GLN A 24 -30.63 3.50 -0.46
C GLN A 24 -29.62 4.43 -1.13
N ALA A 25 -28.37 3.98 -1.32
CA ALA A 25 -27.32 4.76 -1.94
C ALA A 25 -27.66 5.15 -3.41
N LEU A 26 -28.31 4.24 -4.15
CA LEU A 26 -28.72 4.47 -5.54
C LEU A 26 -30.11 5.13 -5.68
N THR A 27 -30.80 5.42 -4.60
CA THR A 27 -32.18 5.93 -4.61
C THR A 27 -33.12 5.00 -5.39
N LEU A 28 -32.93 3.69 -5.22
CA LEU A 28 -33.72 2.64 -5.85
C LEU A 28 -34.44 1.78 -4.82
N THR A 29 -35.39 0.96 -5.28
CA THR A 29 -36.00 -0.07 -4.44
C THR A 29 -35.12 -1.32 -4.38
N LEU A 30 -35.18 -2.07 -3.25
CA LEU A 30 -34.46 -3.34 -3.12
C LEU A 30 -34.78 -4.36 -4.23
N PRO A 31 -36.06 -4.53 -4.66
CA PRO A 31 -36.38 -5.37 -5.81
C PRO A 31 -35.71 -4.92 -7.10
N ALA A 32 -35.61 -3.60 -7.36
CA ALA A 32 -34.98 -3.07 -8.57
C ALA A 32 -33.48 -3.42 -8.59
N VAL A 33 -32.75 -3.25 -7.48
CA VAL A 33 -31.35 -3.67 -7.35
C VAL A 33 -31.23 -5.18 -7.55
N SER A 34 -32.11 -5.99 -6.94
CA SER A 34 -32.07 -7.44 -7.07
C SER A 34 -32.29 -7.92 -8.51
N VAL A 35 -33.22 -7.29 -9.24
CA VAL A 35 -33.47 -7.58 -10.68
C VAL A 35 -32.25 -7.24 -11.54
N ARG A 36 -31.60 -6.08 -11.31
CA ARG A 36 -30.39 -5.69 -12.06
C ARG A 36 -29.26 -6.68 -11.84
N ILE A 37 -29.02 -7.09 -10.58
CA ILE A 37 -27.98 -8.07 -10.25
C ILE A 37 -28.27 -9.43 -10.91
N LYS A 38 -29.51 -9.90 -10.79
CA LYS A 38 -29.91 -11.16 -11.42
C LYS A 38 -29.71 -11.13 -12.94
N ALA A 39 -30.16 -10.08 -13.61
CA ALA A 39 -29.98 -9.92 -15.06
C ALA A 39 -28.49 -9.89 -15.45
N LEU A 40 -27.62 -9.28 -14.65
CA LEU A 40 -26.18 -9.26 -14.86
C LEU A 40 -25.58 -10.68 -14.71
N GLU A 41 -25.92 -11.40 -13.63
CA GLU A 41 -25.48 -12.77 -13.40
C GLU A 41 -25.97 -13.75 -14.48
N ASP A 42 -27.24 -13.63 -14.87
CA ASP A 42 -27.85 -14.45 -15.93
C ASP A 42 -27.19 -14.16 -17.31
N GLY A 43 -26.93 -12.90 -17.61
CA GLY A 43 -26.25 -12.49 -18.85
C GLY A 43 -24.79 -12.95 -18.96
N LEU A 44 -24.11 -13.10 -17.82
CA LEU A 44 -22.73 -13.60 -17.75
C LEU A 44 -22.64 -15.12 -17.52
N GLY A 45 -23.75 -15.77 -17.18
CA GLY A 45 -23.79 -17.19 -16.86
C GLY A 45 -23.01 -17.57 -15.59
N GLN A 46 -22.75 -16.58 -14.71
CA GLN A 46 -21.92 -16.77 -13.51
C GLN A 46 -22.49 -16.00 -12.33
N ARG A 47 -22.33 -16.59 -11.12
CA ARG A 47 -22.61 -15.89 -9.87
C ARG A 47 -21.49 -14.92 -9.55
N LEU A 48 -21.87 -13.66 -9.31
CA LEU A 48 -20.93 -12.58 -8.98
C LEU A 48 -20.87 -12.28 -7.48
N LEU A 49 -21.92 -12.65 -6.76
CA LEU A 49 -22.08 -12.34 -5.33
C LEU A 49 -22.27 -13.61 -4.49
N VAL A 50 -21.62 -13.64 -3.32
CA VAL A 50 -21.85 -14.58 -2.24
C VAL A 50 -22.72 -13.90 -1.19
N ARG A 51 -23.90 -14.46 -0.91
CA ARG A 51 -24.82 -13.97 0.12
C ARG A 51 -24.40 -14.50 1.49
N GLY A 52 -24.39 -13.62 2.50
CA GLY A 52 -24.06 -13.94 3.88
C GLY A 52 -24.46 -12.80 4.79
N LYS A 53 -23.92 -12.74 6.01
CA LYS A 53 -24.12 -11.62 6.93
C LYS A 53 -23.68 -10.28 6.30
N ARG A 54 -22.67 -10.33 5.46
CA ARG A 54 -22.24 -9.26 4.54
C ARG A 54 -22.09 -9.85 3.15
N VAL A 55 -22.61 -9.18 2.13
CA VAL A 55 -22.47 -9.62 0.74
C VAL A 55 -21.01 -9.39 0.31
N ARG A 56 -20.44 -10.38 -0.38
CA ARG A 56 -19.08 -10.34 -0.92
C ARG A 56 -19.07 -10.73 -2.39
N ALA A 57 -18.11 -10.22 -3.14
CA ALA A 57 -17.91 -10.63 -4.52
C ALA A 57 -17.26 -12.03 -4.59
N THR A 58 -17.68 -12.86 -5.57
CA THR A 58 -16.97 -14.08 -5.98
C THR A 58 -15.67 -13.70 -6.71
N ALA A 59 -14.82 -14.67 -7.08
CA ALA A 59 -13.65 -14.42 -7.92
C ALA A 59 -14.01 -13.74 -9.26
N ALA A 60 -15.11 -14.17 -9.90
CA ALA A 60 -15.64 -13.54 -11.10
C ALA A 60 -16.18 -12.13 -10.81
N GLY A 61 -16.87 -11.96 -9.66
CA GLY A 61 -17.33 -10.65 -9.19
C GLY A 61 -16.19 -9.68 -8.90
N GLN A 62 -15.09 -10.12 -8.30
CA GLN A 62 -13.91 -9.29 -8.08
C GLN A 62 -13.28 -8.81 -9.39
N ALA A 63 -13.15 -9.71 -10.38
CA ALA A 63 -12.64 -9.32 -11.70
C ALA A 63 -13.55 -8.29 -12.39
N LEU A 64 -14.87 -8.46 -12.27
CA LEU A 64 -15.82 -7.50 -12.81
C LEU A 64 -15.79 -6.17 -12.05
N LEU A 65 -15.66 -6.18 -10.71
CA LEU A 65 -15.57 -4.97 -9.91
C LEU A 65 -14.34 -4.13 -10.29
N ALA A 66 -13.17 -4.77 -10.45
CA ALA A 66 -11.97 -4.11 -10.93
C ALA A 66 -12.19 -3.44 -12.30
N HIS A 67 -12.84 -4.15 -13.23
CA HIS A 67 -13.21 -3.57 -14.53
C HIS A 67 -14.12 -2.35 -14.39
N VAL A 68 -15.17 -2.44 -13.56
CA VAL A 68 -16.11 -1.32 -13.33
C VAL A 68 -15.36 -0.10 -12.77
N LYS A 69 -14.49 -0.29 -11.79
CA LYS A 69 -13.68 0.80 -11.22
C LYS A 69 -12.74 1.45 -12.23
N GLN A 70 -12.10 0.65 -13.09
CA GLN A 70 -11.27 1.18 -14.18
C GLN A 70 -12.09 2.04 -15.15
N VAL A 71 -13.26 1.55 -15.59
CA VAL A 71 -14.15 2.29 -16.49
C VAL A 71 -14.60 3.59 -15.84
N GLN A 72 -15.06 3.57 -14.60
CA GLN A 72 -15.49 4.76 -13.86
C GLN A 72 -14.37 5.82 -13.77
N MET A 73 -13.14 5.39 -13.53
CA MET A 73 -11.98 6.30 -13.46
C MET A 73 -11.69 6.93 -14.84
N MET A 74 -11.75 6.13 -15.92
CA MET A 74 -11.57 6.64 -17.29
C MET A 74 -12.69 7.62 -17.70
N GLU A 75 -13.94 7.32 -17.34
CA GLU A 75 -15.09 8.21 -17.56
C GLU A 75 -14.94 9.53 -16.80
N ALA A 76 -14.51 9.46 -15.54
CA ALA A 76 -14.26 10.66 -14.72
C ALA A 76 -13.18 11.57 -15.35
N ASP A 77 -12.11 10.98 -15.89
CA ASP A 77 -11.06 11.74 -16.60
C ASP A 77 -11.60 12.43 -17.86
N VAL A 78 -12.40 11.72 -18.67
CA VAL A 78 -13.03 12.28 -19.88
C VAL A 78 -13.97 13.43 -19.52
N LEU A 79 -14.86 13.22 -18.54
CA LEU A 79 -15.80 14.24 -18.08
C LEU A 79 -15.08 15.48 -17.50
N SER A 80 -13.99 15.27 -16.77
CA SER A 80 -13.15 16.36 -16.27
C SER A 80 -12.51 17.17 -17.42
N GLY A 81 -12.04 16.47 -18.46
CA GLY A 81 -11.47 17.10 -19.65
C GLY A 81 -12.48 17.91 -20.45
N LEU A 82 -13.69 17.34 -20.65
CA LEU A 82 -14.79 18.03 -21.38
C LEU A 82 -15.26 19.28 -20.64
N LYS A 83 -15.41 19.20 -19.31
CA LYS A 83 -15.78 20.37 -18.48
C LYS A 83 -14.71 21.46 -18.50
N ALA A 84 -13.44 21.10 -18.51
CA ALA A 84 -12.32 22.06 -18.62
C ALA A 84 -12.33 22.77 -19.99
N GLY A 85 -12.63 22.07 -21.06
CA GLY A 85 -12.75 22.65 -22.42
C GLY A 85 -13.95 23.58 -22.61
N ALA A 86 -15.06 23.33 -21.92
CA ALA A 86 -16.28 24.12 -22.05
C ALA A 86 -16.30 25.38 -21.18
N ALA A 87 -15.56 25.40 -20.07
CA ALA A 87 -15.61 26.50 -19.10
C ALA A 87 -14.50 27.56 -19.29
N GLY A 88 -13.60 27.40 -20.25
CA GLY A 88 -12.35 28.16 -20.27
C GLY A 88 -11.54 27.90 -19.00
N ASP A 89 -10.43 28.58 -18.78
CA ASP A 89 -9.53 28.35 -17.63
C ASP A 89 -10.11 28.76 -16.24
N ALA A 90 -11.40 29.18 -16.17
CA ALA A 90 -11.99 29.89 -15.03
C ALA A 90 -12.97 29.07 -14.16
N GLY A 91 -13.26 27.80 -14.47
CA GLY A 91 -14.19 26.99 -13.66
C GLY A 91 -13.45 26.13 -12.60
N PRO A 92 -13.99 25.98 -11.37
CA PRO A 92 -13.39 25.11 -10.37
C PRO A 92 -13.46 23.65 -10.86
N ARG A 93 -12.32 23.07 -11.23
CA ARG A 93 -12.23 21.65 -11.52
C ARG A 93 -12.64 20.85 -10.27
N ALA A 94 -13.52 19.86 -10.43
CA ALA A 94 -13.87 18.95 -9.33
C ALA A 94 -12.62 18.17 -8.87
N TRP A 95 -12.55 17.90 -7.57
CA TRP A 95 -11.54 17.03 -7.01
C TRP A 95 -11.77 15.59 -7.47
N GLN A 96 -10.70 14.88 -7.82
CA GLN A 96 -10.74 13.48 -8.22
C GLN A 96 -9.95 12.64 -7.21
N SER A 97 -10.56 11.57 -6.69
CA SER A 97 -9.91 10.67 -5.74
C SER A 97 -9.16 9.56 -6.45
N LEU A 98 -7.96 9.26 -5.97
CA LEU A 98 -7.11 8.14 -6.37
C LEU A 98 -6.78 7.31 -5.13
N SER A 99 -7.13 6.02 -5.14
CA SER A 99 -6.83 5.10 -4.04
C SER A 99 -5.60 4.26 -4.36
N VAL A 100 -4.67 4.18 -3.42
CA VAL A 100 -3.41 3.42 -3.55
C VAL A 100 -3.10 2.66 -2.27
N ALA A 101 -2.44 1.51 -2.38
CA ALA A 101 -1.96 0.78 -1.22
C ALA A 101 -0.44 0.91 -1.09
N ILE A 102 0.02 1.45 0.03
CA ILE A 102 1.42 1.80 0.25
C ILE A 102 1.85 1.26 1.60
N ASN A 103 3.03 0.65 1.68
CA ASN A 103 3.60 0.26 2.97
C ASN A 103 3.97 1.50 3.81
N ALA A 104 3.86 1.35 5.12
CA ALA A 104 4.00 2.44 6.09
C ALA A 104 5.32 3.21 5.95
N ASP A 105 6.45 2.51 5.78
CA ASP A 105 7.77 3.13 5.64
C ASP A 105 7.90 4.00 4.38
N SER A 106 7.30 3.56 3.26
CA SER A 106 7.28 4.36 2.03
C SER A 106 6.44 5.63 2.19
N VAL A 107 5.29 5.54 2.88
CA VAL A 107 4.46 6.73 3.18
C VAL A 107 5.23 7.73 4.04
N ALA A 108 5.90 7.24 5.09
CA ALA A 108 6.61 8.08 6.04
C ALA A 108 7.91 8.69 5.49
N SER A 109 8.47 8.15 4.41
CA SER A 109 9.76 8.60 3.88
C SER A 109 9.65 9.35 2.56
N TRP A 110 9.40 8.66 1.46
CA TRP A 110 9.59 9.20 0.11
C TRP A 110 8.30 9.43 -0.69
N PHE A 111 7.24 8.66 -0.40
CA PHE A 111 6.05 8.64 -1.25
C PHE A 111 5.29 9.98 -1.20
N LEU A 112 4.86 10.42 -0.01
CA LEU A 112 4.08 11.65 0.12
C LEU A 112 4.81 12.89 -0.39
N PRO A 113 6.08 13.16 -0.01
CA PRO A 113 6.83 14.30 -0.57
C PRO A 113 6.92 14.25 -2.09
N GLY A 114 7.09 13.05 -2.67
CA GLY A 114 7.23 12.88 -4.11
C GLY A 114 5.95 13.11 -4.91
N VAL A 115 4.78 12.75 -4.37
CA VAL A 115 3.50 12.89 -5.10
C VAL A 115 2.75 14.18 -4.78
N ALA A 116 3.06 14.87 -3.67
CA ALA A 116 2.36 16.08 -3.23
C ALA A 116 2.28 17.18 -4.30
N PRO A 117 3.34 17.52 -5.07
CA PRO A 117 3.27 18.52 -6.12
C PRO A 117 2.26 18.20 -7.23
N LEU A 118 2.17 16.89 -7.59
CA LEU A 118 1.19 16.39 -8.56
C LEU A 118 -0.24 16.58 -8.04
N LEU A 119 -0.50 16.17 -6.80
CA LEU A 119 -1.82 16.22 -6.18
C LEU A 119 -2.34 17.65 -6.13
N GLN A 120 -1.50 18.59 -5.70
CA GLN A 120 -1.83 20.03 -5.63
C GLN A 120 -2.13 20.61 -7.02
N ARG A 121 -1.25 20.34 -8.00
CA ARG A 121 -1.37 20.88 -9.35
C ARG A 121 -2.63 20.42 -10.07
N HIS A 122 -3.03 19.15 -9.87
CA HIS A 122 -4.13 18.53 -10.62
C HIS A 122 -5.41 18.36 -9.81
N ARG A 123 -5.48 18.89 -8.58
CA ARG A 123 -6.62 18.74 -7.66
C ARG A 123 -7.01 17.26 -7.45
N LEU A 124 -5.99 16.44 -7.18
CA LEU A 124 -6.17 15.05 -6.87
C LEU A 124 -6.25 14.86 -5.35
N LEU A 125 -7.20 14.06 -4.91
CA LEU A 125 -7.27 13.53 -3.56
C LEU A 125 -6.61 12.16 -3.57
N LEU A 126 -5.87 11.86 -2.52
CA LEU A 126 -5.22 10.58 -2.36
C LEU A 126 -5.85 9.85 -1.17
N ASP A 127 -6.32 8.65 -1.44
CA ASP A 127 -6.80 7.70 -0.44
C ASP A 127 -5.74 6.60 -0.29
N ILE A 128 -5.07 6.57 0.87
CA ILE A 128 -3.97 5.64 1.13
C ILE A 128 -4.45 4.52 2.02
N VAL A 129 -4.42 3.31 1.49
CA VAL A 129 -4.57 2.09 2.27
C VAL A 129 -3.17 1.67 2.76
N ILE A 130 -2.96 1.75 4.08
CA ILE A 130 -1.74 1.21 4.69
C ILE A 130 -2.04 -0.23 5.04
N ASP A 131 -1.44 -1.16 4.31
CA ASP A 131 -1.70 -2.57 4.56
C ASP A 131 -0.45 -3.43 4.35
N ASP A 132 -0.53 -4.64 4.90
CA ASP A 132 0.43 -5.71 4.68
C ASP A 132 0.40 -6.20 3.23
N GLN A 133 1.52 -6.72 2.77
CA GLN A 133 1.76 -7.13 1.38
C GLN A 133 0.68 -8.06 0.80
N ASP A 134 0.07 -8.92 1.62
CA ASP A 134 -0.96 -9.87 1.18
C ASP A 134 -2.28 -9.16 0.83
N HIS A 135 -2.70 -8.18 1.64
CA HIS A 135 -3.93 -7.42 1.39
C HIS A 135 -3.77 -6.39 0.27
N THR A 136 -2.58 -5.83 0.12
CA THR A 136 -2.25 -4.88 -0.96
C THR A 136 -2.54 -5.45 -2.35
N HIS A 137 -2.21 -6.71 -2.57
CA HIS A 137 -2.50 -7.41 -3.81
C HIS A 137 -4.00 -7.69 -4.00
N ASP A 138 -4.70 -8.05 -2.95
CA ASP A 138 -6.14 -8.27 -3.02
C ASP A 138 -6.89 -6.97 -3.28
N ALA A 139 -6.46 -5.85 -2.70
CA ALA A 139 -7.02 -4.52 -2.95
C ALA A 139 -6.82 -4.07 -4.41
N LEU A 140 -5.62 -4.31 -5.01
CA LEU A 140 -5.40 -4.02 -6.42
C LEU A 140 -6.23 -4.95 -7.33
N LYS A 141 -6.34 -6.23 -6.99
CA LYS A 141 -7.12 -7.22 -7.74
C LYS A 141 -8.63 -6.95 -7.69
N SER A 142 -9.15 -6.47 -6.56
CA SER A 142 -10.55 -6.11 -6.40
C SER A 142 -10.90 -4.74 -6.99
N GLY A 143 -9.91 -3.97 -7.41
CA GLY A 143 -10.11 -2.60 -7.88
C GLY A 143 -10.34 -1.59 -6.77
N GLU A 144 -10.10 -1.95 -5.51
CA GLU A 144 -10.17 -1.04 -4.37
C GLU A 144 -9.09 0.04 -4.48
N VAL A 145 -7.89 -0.34 -4.96
CA VAL A 145 -6.82 0.59 -5.27
C VAL A 145 -6.42 0.50 -6.75
N MET A 146 -5.89 1.57 -7.31
CA MET A 146 -5.41 1.62 -8.69
C MET A 146 -3.95 1.18 -8.83
N GLY A 147 -3.19 1.25 -7.77
CA GLY A 147 -1.79 0.86 -7.72
C GLY A 147 -1.32 0.60 -6.30
N CYS A 148 -0.21 -0.10 -6.18
CA CYS A 148 0.37 -0.41 -4.88
C CYS A 148 1.89 -0.54 -4.92
N VAL A 149 2.54 -0.24 -3.79
CA VAL A 149 3.94 -0.58 -3.54
C VAL A 149 4.00 -1.97 -2.94
N SER A 150 4.77 -2.86 -3.59
CA SER A 150 4.88 -4.28 -3.23
C SER A 150 6.32 -4.75 -3.30
N THR A 151 6.67 -5.82 -2.59
CA THR A 151 7.97 -6.51 -2.72
C THR A 151 7.94 -7.63 -3.77
N LEU A 152 6.78 -7.92 -4.35
CA LEU A 152 6.64 -8.98 -5.35
C LEU A 152 6.94 -8.43 -6.77
N SER A 153 7.92 -9.02 -7.43
CA SER A 153 8.30 -8.69 -8.81
C SER A 153 7.32 -9.19 -9.87
N LYS A 154 6.51 -10.21 -9.51
CA LYS A 154 5.56 -10.81 -10.45
C LYS A 154 4.27 -10.02 -10.49
N ALA A 155 3.96 -9.46 -11.65
CA ALA A 155 2.69 -8.77 -11.87
C ALA A 155 1.50 -9.72 -11.81
N MET A 156 0.38 -9.24 -11.29
CA MET A 156 -0.91 -9.92 -11.37
C MET A 156 -1.50 -9.83 -12.78
N ARG A 157 -2.43 -10.74 -13.09
CA ARG A 157 -3.15 -10.71 -14.38
C ARG A 157 -3.88 -9.37 -14.56
N GLY A 158 -3.59 -8.68 -15.67
CA GLY A 158 -4.15 -7.37 -15.98
C GLY A 158 -3.43 -6.19 -15.33
N CYS A 159 -2.33 -6.45 -14.60
CA CYS A 159 -1.48 -5.46 -13.98
C CYS A 159 -0.06 -5.49 -14.58
N VAL A 160 0.70 -4.46 -14.28
CA VAL A 160 2.14 -4.34 -14.57
C VAL A 160 2.86 -4.20 -13.22
N ALA A 161 4.06 -4.76 -13.11
CA ALA A 161 4.95 -4.56 -11.98
C ALA A 161 6.23 -3.88 -12.50
N GLU A 162 6.49 -2.66 -12.06
CA GLU A 162 7.66 -1.89 -12.44
C GLU A 162 8.61 -1.75 -11.25
N PRO A 163 9.91 -1.99 -11.41
CA PRO A 163 10.87 -1.83 -10.31
C PRO A 163 10.97 -0.36 -9.91
N LEU A 164 10.95 -0.10 -8.61
CA LEU A 164 11.13 1.23 -8.02
C LEU A 164 12.54 1.46 -7.50
N GLY A 165 13.21 0.39 -7.07
CA GLY A 165 14.49 0.41 -6.37
C GLY A 165 14.42 -0.31 -5.04
N ALA A 166 15.46 -0.19 -4.22
CA ALA A 166 15.55 -0.82 -2.92
C ALA A 166 15.49 0.20 -1.78
N MET A 167 14.64 -0.06 -0.80
CA MET A 167 14.64 0.63 0.48
C MET A 167 15.67 -0.03 1.39
N ARG A 168 16.61 0.76 1.90
CA ARG A 168 17.69 0.28 2.75
C ARG A 168 17.36 0.46 4.22
N TYR A 169 17.49 -0.60 4.98
CA TYR A 169 17.26 -0.62 6.42
C TYR A 169 18.55 -0.79 7.19
N ARG A 170 18.62 -0.14 8.36
CA ARG A 170 19.70 -0.23 9.34
C ARG A 170 19.18 -0.85 10.63
N CYS A 171 19.98 -1.72 11.23
CA CYS A 171 19.70 -2.21 12.58
C CYS A 171 20.15 -1.17 13.60
N VAL A 172 19.21 -0.60 14.34
CA VAL A 172 19.47 0.50 15.28
C VAL A 172 18.92 0.19 16.68
N ALA A 173 19.47 0.88 17.66
CA ALA A 173 19.00 0.89 19.04
C ALA A 173 19.33 2.25 19.68
N ALA A 174 18.76 2.54 20.85
CA ALA A 174 19.24 3.66 21.66
C ALA A 174 20.75 3.51 21.94
N PRO A 175 21.54 4.60 21.99
CA PRO A 175 23.01 4.52 22.10
C PRO A 175 23.50 3.65 23.28
N ALA A 176 22.85 3.78 24.43
CA ALA A 176 23.21 2.97 25.62
C ALA A 176 22.97 1.47 25.39
N LEU A 177 21.92 1.09 24.63
CA LEU A 177 21.64 -0.29 24.29
C LEU A 177 22.58 -0.80 23.20
N ALA A 178 22.86 -0.02 22.17
CA ALA A 178 23.82 -0.36 21.13
C ALA A 178 25.20 -0.66 21.70
N GLN A 179 25.67 0.13 22.69
CA GLN A 179 26.90 -0.12 23.39
C GLN A 179 26.89 -1.44 24.21
N ARG A 180 25.77 -1.76 24.88
CA ARG A 180 25.63 -3.03 25.63
C ARG A 180 25.66 -4.26 24.70
N CYS A 181 25.30 -4.12 23.46
CA CYS A 181 25.40 -5.19 22.47
C CYS A 181 26.84 -5.46 22.01
N ARG A 182 27.81 -4.58 22.34
CA ARG A 182 29.23 -4.71 21.97
C ARG A 182 30.03 -5.42 23.06
N THR A 183 31.07 -6.12 22.63
CA THR A 183 32.11 -6.68 23.51
C THR A 183 33.07 -5.59 24.02
N ALA A 184 33.95 -5.91 24.95
CA ALA A 184 35.01 -5.00 25.38
C ALA A 184 35.96 -4.56 24.24
N THR A 185 36.03 -5.33 23.15
CA THR A 185 36.80 -5.00 21.93
C THR A 185 36.00 -4.21 20.90
N GLY A 186 34.77 -3.77 21.22
CA GLY A 186 33.90 -3.01 20.33
C GLY A 186 33.16 -3.83 19.28
N LYS A 187 33.40 -5.13 19.19
CA LYS A 187 32.67 -6.00 18.22
C LYS A 187 31.27 -6.29 18.74
N VAL A 188 30.29 -6.36 17.79
CA VAL A 188 28.93 -6.74 18.13
C VAL A 188 28.86 -8.20 18.55
N SER A 189 28.21 -8.46 19.66
CA SER A 189 27.91 -9.81 20.14
C SER A 189 26.46 -10.15 19.83
N VAL A 190 26.26 -11.08 18.94
CA VAL A 190 24.90 -11.54 18.58
C VAL A 190 24.16 -12.11 19.79
N HIS A 191 24.84 -12.81 20.68
CA HIS A 191 24.24 -13.34 21.91
C HIS A 191 23.70 -12.21 22.81
N ARG A 192 24.45 -11.10 22.95
CA ARG A 192 23.98 -9.92 23.69
C ARG A 192 22.82 -9.23 22.97
N LEU A 193 22.88 -9.11 21.63
CA LEU A 193 21.79 -8.54 20.85
C LEU A 193 20.48 -9.33 21.05
N LEU A 194 20.53 -10.66 20.96
CA LEU A 194 19.38 -11.54 21.14
C LEU A 194 18.85 -11.61 22.58
N SER A 195 19.63 -11.19 23.58
CA SER A 195 19.15 -11.07 24.95
C SER A 195 18.26 -9.86 25.20
N TRP A 196 18.25 -8.90 24.26
CA TRP A 196 17.37 -7.73 24.27
C TRP A 196 16.17 -7.91 23.34
N PRO A 197 15.01 -7.33 23.68
CA PRO A 197 13.87 -7.36 22.78
C PRO A 197 14.17 -6.70 21.43
N ALA A 198 13.63 -7.26 20.34
CA ALA A 198 13.48 -6.50 19.11
C ALA A 198 12.14 -5.76 19.11
N VAL A 199 12.14 -4.54 18.61
CA VAL A 199 10.93 -3.81 18.25
C VAL A 199 10.61 -4.16 16.80
N ILE A 200 9.42 -4.68 16.55
CA ILE A 200 8.95 -5.20 15.25
C ILE A 200 7.65 -4.50 14.92
N PHE A 201 7.46 -4.11 13.66
CA PHE A 201 6.27 -3.37 13.27
C PHE A 201 4.99 -4.21 13.45
N ASN A 202 4.97 -5.41 12.90
CA ASN A 202 3.87 -6.35 13.08
C ASN A 202 4.34 -7.81 13.00
N ARG A 203 3.43 -8.78 13.17
CA ARG A 203 3.79 -10.22 13.23
C ARG A 203 4.23 -10.82 11.88
N LYS A 204 4.05 -10.12 10.78
CA LYS A 204 4.47 -10.55 9.42
C LYS A 204 5.80 -9.92 9.01
N ASP A 205 6.26 -8.90 9.74
CA ASP A 205 7.53 -8.24 9.50
C ASP A 205 8.69 -9.21 9.82
N ALA A 206 9.50 -9.52 8.82
CA ALA A 206 10.63 -10.42 8.87
C ALA A 206 11.99 -9.72 8.73
N LEU A 207 12.04 -8.38 8.79
CA LEU A 207 13.29 -7.62 8.58
C LEU A 207 14.37 -7.98 9.60
N GLN A 208 13.99 -8.16 10.87
CA GLN A 208 14.93 -8.52 11.93
C GLN A 208 15.50 -9.93 11.71
N ASP A 209 14.65 -10.88 11.31
CA ASP A 209 15.08 -12.25 11.00
C ASP A 209 15.97 -12.25 9.75
N ALA A 210 15.65 -11.46 8.72
CA ALA A 210 16.49 -11.28 7.53
C ALA A 210 17.86 -10.69 7.87
N PHE A 211 17.92 -9.66 8.73
CA PHE A 211 19.16 -9.07 9.22
C PHE A 211 20.03 -10.11 9.96
N LEU A 212 19.45 -10.87 10.87
CA LEU A 212 20.15 -11.89 11.64
C LEU A 212 20.64 -13.05 10.76
N ALA A 213 19.85 -13.46 9.76
CA ALA A 213 20.26 -14.47 8.78
C ALA A 213 21.42 -13.97 7.91
N GLN A 214 21.33 -12.75 7.39
CA GLN A 214 22.30 -12.19 6.45
C GLN A 214 23.65 -11.90 7.12
N HIS A 215 23.67 -11.35 8.34
CA HIS A 215 24.88 -10.84 8.98
C HIS A 215 25.47 -11.78 10.03
N PHE A 216 24.66 -12.71 10.55
CA PHE A 216 25.11 -13.64 11.60
C PHE A 216 24.85 -15.12 11.26
N GLY A 217 24.25 -15.40 10.09
CA GLY A 217 23.95 -16.77 9.66
C GLY A 217 22.85 -17.48 10.46
N LEU A 218 22.07 -16.73 11.25
CA LEU A 218 21.06 -17.30 12.13
C LEU A 218 19.74 -17.52 11.39
N GLN A 219 19.26 -18.75 11.38
CA GLN A 219 17.95 -19.11 10.82
C GLN A 219 16.93 -19.26 11.96
N GLN A 220 15.82 -18.52 11.90
CA GLN A 220 14.72 -18.54 12.86
C GLN A 220 15.18 -18.42 14.35
N PRO A 221 15.97 -17.39 14.67
CA PRO A 221 16.48 -17.21 16.04
C PRO A 221 15.33 -16.89 17.00
N ASN A 222 15.46 -17.38 18.24
CA ASN A 222 14.51 -17.04 19.29
C ASN A 222 15.03 -15.84 20.09
N TYR A 223 14.20 -14.76 20.18
CA TYR A 223 14.48 -13.56 20.95
C TYR A 223 13.17 -12.87 21.37
N PRO A 224 13.19 -12.07 22.46
CA PRO A 224 12.00 -11.31 22.88
C PRO A 224 11.56 -10.29 21.81
N ARG A 225 10.25 -10.06 21.69
CA ARG A 225 9.69 -9.20 20.64
C ARG A 225 8.63 -8.27 21.20
N HIS A 226 8.76 -6.97 20.91
CA HIS A 226 7.68 -5.99 21.00
C HIS A 226 7.05 -5.81 19.64
N PHE A 227 5.72 -5.71 19.55
CA PHE A 227 5.01 -5.42 18.31
C PHE A 227 4.37 -4.04 18.43
N VAL A 228 4.83 -3.09 17.60
CA VAL A 228 4.43 -1.67 17.64
C VAL A 228 4.02 -1.22 16.23
N PRO A 229 2.74 -1.39 15.82
CA PRO A 229 2.28 -1.19 14.45
C PRO A 229 1.93 0.28 14.12
N ALA A 230 2.76 1.22 14.56
CA ALA A 230 2.66 2.64 14.24
C ALA A 230 4.07 3.21 14.16
N ILE A 231 4.42 3.89 13.06
CA ILE A 231 5.82 4.30 12.76
C ILE A 231 6.40 5.19 13.86
N ASP A 232 5.70 6.26 14.24
CA ASP A 232 6.20 7.18 15.27
C ASP A 232 6.41 6.47 16.62
N ALA A 233 5.49 5.59 17.00
CA ALA A 233 5.60 4.80 18.23
C ALA A 233 6.69 3.73 18.13
N PHE A 234 6.87 3.13 16.95
CA PHE A 234 7.92 2.15 16.68
C PHE A 234 9.32 2.78 16.83
N GLU A 235 9.56 3.92 16.21
CA GLU A 235 10.80 4.66 16.34
C GLU A 235 11.03 5.17 17.77
N ALA A 236 9.98 5.70 18.41
CA ALA A 236 10.04 6.13 19.81
C ALA A 236 10.38 4.98 20.75
N ALA A 237 9.84 3.78 20.53
CA ALA A 237 10.16 2.60 21.34
C ALA A 237 11.65 2.23 21.25
N ILE A 238 12.24 2.32 20.05
CA ILE A 238 13.68 2.09 19.86
C ILE A 238 14.51 3.19 20.57
N ALA A 239 14.16 4.45 20.35
CA ALA A 239 14.86 5.60 20.95
C ALA A 239 14.79 5.61 22.48
N LEU A 240 13.68 5.16 23.08
CA LEU A 240 13.51 4.98 24.51
C LEU A 240 14.28 3.77 25.08
N GLY A 241 14.93 2.96 24.23
CA GLY A 241 15.72 1.81 24.65
C GLY A 241 14.91 0.57 25.00
N LEU A 242 13.66 0.46 24.53
CA LEU A 242 12.84 -0.74 24.73
C LEU A 242 13.38 -1.95 23.96
N GLY A 243 14.17 -1.72 22.92
CA GLY A 243 14.78 -2.76 22.12
C GLY A 243 15.55 -2.22 20.93
N TRP A 244 15.98 -3.13 20.07
CA TRP A 244 16.60 -2.83 18.78
C TRP A 244 15.60 -3.05 17.66
N GLY A 245 15.76 -2.37 16.52
CA GLY A 245 14.83 -2.51 15.39
C GLY A 245 15.46 -2.18 14.06
N MET A 246 14.72 -2.44 12.97
CA MET A 246 15.13 -2.13 11.61
C MET A 246 14.43 -0.85 11.17
N VAL A 247 15.20 0.18 10.83
CA VAL A 247 14.67 1.51 10.43
C VAL A 247 15.23 1.88 9.06
N PRO A 248 14.41 2.44 8.13
CA PRO A 248 14.89 2.95 6.87
C PRO A 248 15.99 4.01 7.06
N GLU A 249 17.08 3.94 6.28
CA GLU A 249 18.20 4.88 6.45
C GLU A 249 17.79 6.34 6.26
N GLN A 250 16.76 6.62 5.46
CA GLN A 250 16.23 7.98 5.26
C GLN A 250 15.66 8.59 6.56
N GLN A 251 15.08 7.77 7.42
CA GLN A 251 14.50 8.19 8.72
C GLN A 251 15.57 8.38 9.81
N LEU A 252 16.81 7.99 9.54
CA LEU A 252 17.93 8.15 10.47
C LEU A 252 18.72 9.45 10.25
N VAL A 253 18.43 10.18 9.18
CA VAL A 253 19.14 11.43 8.86
C VAL A 253 18.89 12.48 9.94
N GLY A 254 19.97 12.93 10.59
CA GLY A 254 19.90 13.92 11.67
C GLY A 254 19.48 13.36 13.05
N ARG A 255 19.24 12.06 13.18
CA ARG A 255 18.91 11.40 14.45
C ARG A 255 20.17 11.14 15.29
N THR A 256 20.12 11.48 16.56
CA THR A 256 21.20 11.22 17.54
C THR A 256 20.74 10.33 18.68
N ASP A 257 19.45 10.04 18.75
CA ASP A 257 18.78 9.20 19.74
C ASP A 257 18.75 7.71 19.36
N MET A 258 19.26 7.38 18.16
CA MET A 258 19.46 6.01 17.69
C MET A 258 20.85 5.84 17.10
N GLU A 259 21.48 4.69 17.35
CA GLU A 259 22.81 4.32 16.86
C GLU A 259 22.75 2.97 16.14
N GLU A 260 23.51 2.80 15.05
CA GLU A 260 23.63 1.52 14.37
C GLU A 260 24.24 0.46 15.32
N VAL A 261 23.53 -0.62 15.50
CA VAL A 261 24.02 -1.77 16.30
C VAL A 261 25.24 -2.39 15.63
N LEU A 262 25.16 -2.64 14.32
CA LEU A 262 26.25 -3.15 13.50
C LEU A 262 26.54 -2.13 12.38
N PRO A 263 27.54 -1.24 12.55
CA PRO A 263 27.83 -0.19 11.61
C PRO A 263 28.07 -0.71 10.19
N GLY A 264 27.40 -0.12 9.22
CA GLY A 264 27.53 -0.48 7.81
C GLY A 264 26.74 -1.71 7.37
N ALA A 265 26.16 -2.48 8.28
CA ALA A 265 25.30 -3.61 7.94
C ALA A 265 23.90 -3.13 7.54
N THR A 266 23.40 -3.68 6.44
CA THR A 266 22.11 -3.27 5.86
C THR A 266 21.25 -4.46 5.44
N VAL A 267 19.96 -4.24 5.38
CA VAL A 267 19.02 -5.11 4.65
C VAL A 267 18.35 -4.25 3.59
N ASP A 268 18.44 -4.66 2.35
CA ASP A 268 17.83 -3.95 1.22
C ASP A 268 16.56 -4.69 0.80
N VAL A 269 15.44 -3.96 0.77
CA VAL A 269 14.13 -4.48 0.36
C VAL A 269 13.78 -3.89 -0.99
N VAL A 270 13.75 -4.72 -2.03
CA VAL A 270 13.38 -4.30 -3.38
C VAL A 270 11.87 -4.03 -3.44
N LEU A 271 11.50 -2.87 -3.97
CA LEU A 271 10.13 -2.41 -4.10
C LEU A 271 9.73 -2.33 -5.57
N TYR A 272 8.47 -2.65 -5.83
CA TYR A 272 7.84 -2.58 -7.15
C TYR A 272 6.57 -1.75 -7.06
N TRP A 273 6.32 -0.93 -8.09
CA TRP A 273 5.01 -0.32 -8.32
C TRP A 273 4.17 -1.30 -9.14
N GLN A 274 3.10 -1.79 -8.55
CA GLN A 274 2.13 -2.60 -9.28
C GLN A 274 0.87 -1.76 -9.53
N HIS A 275 0.43 -1.73 -10.77
CA HIS A 275 -0.71 -0.93 -11.20
C HIS A 275 -1.43 -1.60 -12.37
N TRP A 276 -2.61 -1.14 -12.71
CA TRP A 276 -3.33 -1.68 -13.85
C TRP A 276 -2.58 -1.43 -15.17
N ALA A 277 -2.58 -2.41 -16.06
CA ALA A 277 -1.94 -2.28 -17.38
C ALA A 277 -2.61 -1.20 -18.27
N ARG A 278 -3.88 -0.89 -18.00
CA ARG A 278 -4.61 0.21 -18.62
C ARG A 278 -4.96 1.21 -17.54
N GLU A 279 -4.32 2.35 -17.57
CA GLU A 279 -4.52 3.43 -16.62
C GLU A 279 -5.30 4.59 -17.25
N SER A 280 -6.08 5.27 -16.45
CA SER A 280 -6.63 6.58 -16.77
C SER A 280 -5.51 7.65 -16.82
N ALA A 281 -5.77 8.80 -17.41
CA ALA A 281 -4.76 9.85 -17.51
C ALA A 281 -4.27 10.35 -16.12
N SER A 282 -5.17 10.40 -15.14
CA SER A 282 -4.82 10.78 -13.75
C SER A 282 -3.97 9.70 -13.08
N ALA A 283 -4.29 8.43 -13.30
CA ALA A 283 -3.53 7.29 -12.81
C ALA A 283 -2.11 7.25 -13.40
N GLN A 284 -1.97 7.47 -14.72
CA GLN A 284 -0.66 7.53 -15.38
C GLN A 284 0.24 8.65 -14.82
N ARG A 285 -0.35 9.83 -14.54
CA ARG A 285 0.41 10.93 -13.90
C ARG A 285 0.90 10.51 -12.51
N LEU A 286 0.06 9.83 -11.73
CA LEU A 286 0.47 9.34 -10.41
C LEU A 286 1.57 8.28 -10.53
N THR A 287 1.45 7.31 -11.42
CA THR A 287 2.48 6.29 -11.70
C THR A 287 3.82 6.94 -12.06
N GLN A 288 3.82 7.97 -12.92
CA GLN A 288 5.05 8.69 -13.26
C GLN A 288 5.64 9.45 -12.06
N ALA A 289 4.81 10.09 -11.24
CA ALA A 289 5.27 10.78 -10.03
C ALA A 289 5.86 9.80 -9.00
N VAL A 290 5.22 8.66 -8.80
CA VAL A 290 5.72 7.59 -7.91
C VAL A 290 7.08 7.10 -8.38
N LYS A 291 7.25 6.80 -9.67
CA LYS A 291 8.53 6.36 -10.25
C LYS A 291 9.62 7.43 -10.14
N ALA A 292 9.29 8.68 -10.41
CA ALA A 292 10.23 9.80 -10.26
C ALA A 292 10.68 10.00 -8.81
N ALA A 293 9.74 9.91 -7.85
CA ALA A 293 10.05 10.00 -6.44
C ALA A 293 10.92 8.82 -5.97
N ALA A 294 10.58 7.60 -6.38
CA ALA A 294 11.36 6.41 -6.06
C ALA A 294 12.80 6.52 -6.58
N ALA A 295 13.00 6.96 -7.82
CA ALA A 295 14.32 7.13 -8.41
C ALA A 295 15.20 8.16 -7.67
N GLN A 296 14.60 9.12 -6.95
CA GLN A 296 15.34 10.11 -6.15
C GLN A 296 15.70 9.59 -4.74
N HIS A 297 14.93 8.67 -4.20
CA HIS A 297 15.01 8.31 -2.78
C HIS A 297 15.39 6.86 -2.52
N LEU A 298 15.14 5.95 -3.46
CA LEU A 298 15.47 4.54 -3.33
C LEU A 298 16.82 4.24 -3.98
N ARG A 299 17.48 3.18 -3.54
CA ARG A 299 18.72 2.70 -4.14
C ARG A 299 18.44 2.00 -5.46
N PRO A 300 19.26 2.18 -6.50
CA PRO A 300 19.17 1.39 -7.73
C PRO A 300 19.31 -0.11 -7.42
N THR A 301 18.53 -0.95 -8.10
CA THR A 301 18.61 -2.43 -8.00
C THR A 301 19.43 -3.03 -9.10
#